data_da706085e9868a6973bb921db7e5e892
#
_entry.id   da706085e9868a6973bb921db7e5e892
#
_cell.length_a   1.000
_cell.length_b   1.000
_cell.length_c   1.000
_cell.angle_alpha   90.00
_cell.angle_beta   90.00
_cell.angle_gamma   90.00
#
_symmetry.space_group_name_H-M   'P 1'
#
loop_
_entity.id
_entity.type
_entity.pdbx_description
1 polymer ?
#
loop_
_entity_poly.entity_id
_entity_poly.type
_entity_poly.pdbx_seq_one_letter_code
_entity_poly.pdbx_strand_id
1 'polypeptide(L)'
;MSNIGGVIKSIRDIFRKDPGLSGDAQRIEQLGWMIFLKLFDDKDKEKEVLDLKYKSPIPAELQWRNWAEDDEGITGDELINFVNNKLFPTLKELQVGVDDKLGVIIRNIFDGTNNYMKSGTTFRQAINKLNEIDFNSSKEHHIFNAIYEDILQGLATKKDTGEFYTPRAVTQFIVDMVNPQLGEKICDPACGTAGFLVCAIENLRKQVKNVTDRKTLQENIVGTELKPLPFMLSVVNLITHDIEIPQIENTDALSRELTSIKQKDRVDIIVANPPFGGVVGDGMETNFPLNYRTKESADLF
;
A
#
# COMPACT_ATOMS: atom_id res chain seq x y z
N MET A 1 2.88 13.76 24.15
CA MET A 1 2.60 12.47 23.52
C MET A 1 1.70 12.76 22.36
N SER A 2 2.16 12.52 21.13
CA SER A 2 1.29 12.67 19.96
C SER A 2 0.12 11.69 20.11
N ASN A 3 -1.09 12.22 20.00
CA ASN A 3 -2.31 11.42 20.09
C ASN A 3 -2.72 10.98 18.67
N ILE A 4 -1.91 10.18 18.00
CA ILE A 4 -2.17 9.73 16.62
C ILE A 4 -3.57 9.13 16.47
N GLY A 5 -4.02 8.32 17.45
CA GLY A 5 -5.39 7.80 17.46
C GLY A 5 -6.45 8.89 17.46
N GLY A 6 -6.21 9.97 18.22
CA GLY A 6 -7.07 11.15 18.20
C GLY A 6 -7.04 11.89 16.89
N VAL A 7 -5.88 12.00 16.23
CA VAL A 7 -5.73 12.61 14.90
C VAL A 7 -6.53 11.83 13.86
N ILE A 8 -6.34 10.52 13.75
CA ILE A 8 -7.06 9.67 12.81
C ILE A 8 -8.57 9.70 13.06
N LYS A 9 -9.01 9.68 14.34
CA LYS A 9 -10.42 9.83 14.69
C LYS A 9 -10.95 11.20 14.21
N SER A 10 -10.20 12.27 14.43
CA SER A 10 -10.57 13.61 13.97
C SER A 10 -10.70 13.70 12.45
N ILE A 11 -9.77 13.11 11.70
CA ILE A 11 -9.84 13.03 10.23
C ILE A 11 -11.11 12.28 9.80
N ARG A 12 -11.42 11.14 10.41
CA ARG A 12 -12.67 10.39 10.13
C ARG A 12 -13.92 11.20 10.42
N ASP A 13 -13.93 12.01 11.48
CA ASP A 13 -15.06 12.87 11.81
C ASP A 13 -15.20 14.04 10.81
N ILE A 14 -14.08 14.58 10.31
CA ILE A 14 -14.08 15.56 9.20
C ILE A 14 -14.65 14.91 7.93
N PHE A 15 -14.20 13.72 7.55
CA PHE A 15 -14.68 13.00 6.37
C PHE A 15 -16.19 12.73 6.38
N ARG A 16 -16.77 12.47 7.56
CA ARG A 16 -18.23 12.28 7.70
C ARG A 16 -19.05 13.54 7.36
N LYS A 17 -18.42 14.71 7.41
CA LYS A 17 -19.06 16.00 7.07
C LYS A 17 -18.96 16.33 5.59
N ASP A 18 -18.10 15.64 4.83
CA ASP A 18 -17.94 15.90 3.42
C ASP A 18 -19.01 15.16 2.60
N PRO A 19 -19.77 15.87 1.73
CA PRO A 19 -20.85 15.28 0.96
C PRO A 19 -20.40 14.26 -0.09
N GLY A 20 -19.12 14.22 -0.44
CA GLY A 20 -18.54 13.28 -1.41
C GLY A 20 -18.14 11.93 -0.80
N LEU A 21 -18.04 11.83 0.54
CA LEU A 21 -17.57 10.65 1.25
C LEU A 21 -18.73 9.88 1.90
N SER A 22 -19.55 9.23 1.09
CA SER A 22 -20.78 8.56 1.53
C SER A 22 -20.57 7.20 2.21
N GLY A 23 -19.45 6.50 1.92
CA GLY A 23 -19.16 5.15 2.41
C GLY A 23 -17.81 5.03 3.10
N ASP A 24 -17.64 3.97 3.91
CA ASP A 24 -16.36 3.76 4.62
C ASP A 24 -15.24 3.37 3.67
N ALA A 25 -15.51 2.62 2.59
CA ALA A 25 -14.52 2.31 1.57
C ALA A 25 -13.93 3.59 0.95
N GLN A 26 -14.80 4.55 0.58
CA GLN A 26 -14.36 5.84 0.05
C GLN A 26 -13.54 6.65 1.07
N ARG A 27 -13.92 6.62 2.37
CA ARG A 27 -13.17 7.30 3.44
C ARG A 27 -11.80 6.68 3.65
N ILE A 28 -11.69 5.38 3.53
CA ILE A 28 -10.42 4.68 3.68
C ILE A 28 -9.52 4.90 2.45
N GLU A 29 -10.09 4.84 1.25
CA GLU A 29 -9.34 5.17 0.04
C GLU A 29 -8.83 6.62 0.07
N GLN A 30 -9.69 7.56 0.47
CA GLN A 30 -9.33 8.97 0.64
C GLN A 30 -8.19 9.14 1.66
N LEU A 31 -8.29 8.48 2.81
CA LEU A 31 -7.26 8.52 3.84
C LEU A 31 -5.97 7.83 3.36
N GLY A 32 -6.09 6.71 2.68
CA GLY A 32 -4.97 5.90 2.22
C GLY A 32 -4.03 6.66 1.29
N TRP A 33 -4.54 7.29 0.24
CA TRP A 33 -3.69 8.04 -0.67
C TRP A 33 -3.11 9.33 -0.05
N MET A 34 -3.85 9.97 0.88
CA MET A 34 -3.31 11.13 1.62
C MET A 34 -2.14 10.70 2.52
N ILE A 35 -2.30 9.59 3.26
CA ILE A 35 -1.22 9.01 4.06
C ILE A 35 -0.04 8.63 3.17
N PHE A 36 -0.32 7.98 2.03
CA PHE A 36 0.73 7.57 1.09
C PHE A 36 1.58 8.75 0.65
N LEU A 37 0.97 9.85 0.18
CA LEU A 37 1.71 11.02 -0.28
C LEU A 37 2.51 11.70 0.83
N LYS A 38 1.92 11.84 2.04
CA LYS A 38 2.64 12.42 3.17
C LYS A 38 3.80 11.54 3.62
N LEU A 39 3.55 10.25 3.82
CA LEU A 39 4.58 9.29 4.20
C LEU A 39 5.73 9.25 3.17
N PHE A 40 5.36 9.23 1.88
CA PHE A 40 6.32 9.23 0.80
C PHE A 40 7.20 10.49 0.81
N ASP A 41 6.59 11.66 0.98
CA ASP A 41 7.30 12.93 1.07
C ASP A 41 8.23 13.01 2.29
N ASP A 42 7.78 12.50 3.45
CA ASP A 42 8.61 12.45 4.65
C ASP A 42 9.84 11.53 4.44
N LYS A 43 9.66 10.39 3.76
CA LYS A 43 10.78 9.49 3.38
C LYS A 43 11.67 10.09 2.29
N ASP A 44 11.12 10.85 1.36
CA ASP A 44 11.90 11.58 0.36
C ASP A 44 12.81 12.62 1.01
N LYS A 45 12.30 13.38 1.98
CA LYS A 45 13.11 14.34 2.76
C LYS A 45 14.32 13.67 3.43
N GLU A 46 14.12 12.48 4.01
CA GLU A 46 15.24 11.70 4.59
C GLU A 46 16.27 11.30 3.52
N LYS A 47 15.82 10.80 2.37
CA LYS A 47 16.70 10.36 1.27
C LYS A 47 17.47 11.53 0.67
N GLU A 48 16.83 12.69 0.48
CA GLU A 48 17.47 13.90 -0.04
C GLU A 48 18.61 14.39 0.86
N VAL A 49 18.52 14.19 2.18
CA VAL A 49 19.58 14.52 3.13
C VAL A 49 20.73 13.51 3.07
N LEU A 50 20.42 12.22 2.85
CA LEU A 50 21.41 11.15 2.86
C LEU A 50 22.12 10.97 1.51
N ASP A 51 21.47 11.30 0.41
CA ASP A 51 22.00 11.19 -0.96
C ASP A 51 21.67 12.45 -1.77
N LEU A 52 22.67 13.30 -1.96
CA LEU A 52 22.55 14.54 -2.75
C LEU A 52 22.21 14.32 -4.24
N LYS A 53 22.30 13.07 -4.73
CA LYS A 53 21.92 12.70 -6.10
C LYS A 53 20.50 12.14 -6.18
N TYR A 54 19.89 11.86 -5.05
CA TYR A 54 18.52 11.38 -5.02
C TYR A 54 17.57 12.41 -5.64
N LYS A 55 16.64 11.92 -6.41
CA LYS A 55 15.54 12.73 -6.95
C LYS A 55 14.25 12.00 -6.72
N SER A 56 13.29 12.68 -6.13
CA SER A 56 11.95 12.15 -5.99
C SER A 56 11.34 11.81 -7.37
N PRO A 57 10.68 10.67 -7.53
CA PRO A 57 9.88 10.40 -8.72
C PRO A 57 8.63 11.30 -8.81
N ILE A 58 8.20 11.92 -7.70
CA ILE A 58 7.08 12.88 -7.70
C ILE A 58 7.60 14.27 -8.10
N PRO A 59 7.02 14.91 -9.13
CA PRO A 59 7.37 16.29 -9.51
C PRO A 59 7.29 17.25 -8.32
N ALA A 60 8.23 18.18 -8.22
CA ALA A 60 8.39 19.04 -7.05
C ALA A 60 7.08 19.75 -6.63
N GLU A 61 6.33 20.28 -7.59
CA GLU A 61 5.07 20.99 -7.32
C GLU A 61 3.93 20.08 -6.83
N LEU A 62 4.09 18.75 -6.92
CA LEU A 62 3.13 17.74 -6.47
C LEU A 62 3.56 17.05 -5.17
N GLN A 63 4.79 17.28 -4.70
CA GLN A 63 5.25 16.77 -3.42
C GLN A 63 4.42 17.38 -2.29
N TRP A 64 4.07 16.57 -1.30
CA TRP A 64 3.18 16.97 -0.19
C TRP A 64 3.63 18.27 0.47
N ARG A 65 4.94 18.44 0.69
CA ARG A 65 5.55 19.62 1.31
C ARG A 65 5.24 20.93 0.58
N ASN A 66 4.98 20.91 -0.72
CA ASN A 66 4.85 22.10 -1.56
C ASN A 66 3.39 22.59 -1.75
N TRP A 67 2.39 21.77 -1.41
CA TRP A 67 0.98 22.17 -1.54
C TRP A 67 0.13 21.87 -0.30
N ALA A 68 0.58 20.97 0.58
CA ALA A 68 -0.22 20.47 1.69
C ALA A 68 0.36 20.80 3.07
N GLU A 69 1.67 21.07 3.21
CA GLU A 69 2.32 21.25 4.51
C GLU A 69 1.96 22.59 5.18
N ASP A 70 1.71 23.64 4.40
CA ASP A 70 1.29 24.94 4.93
C ASP A 70 -0.18 24.89 5.39
N ASP A 71 -0.46 25.16 6.66
CA ASP A 71 -1.80 25.15 7.22
C ASP A 71 -2.73 26.18 6.57
N GLU A 72 -2.20 27.30 6.10
CA GLU A 72 -2.90 28.39 5.38
C GLU A 72 -2.81 28.21 3.85
N GLY A 73 -2.36 27.03 3.37
CA GLY A 73 -2.22 26.74 1.95
C GLY A 73 -3.56 26.70 1.18
N ILE A 74 -3.50 26.28 -0.09
CA ILE A 74 -4.67 26.24 -0.97
C ILE A 74 -5.87 25.53 -0.32
N THR A 75 -7.08 26.06 -0.51
CA THR A 75 -8.34 25.55 0.08
C THR A 75 -9.50 25.77 -0.89
N GLY A 76 -10.73 25.40 -0.50
CA GLY A 76 -11.93 25.64 -1.31
C GLY A 76 -11.86 24.97 -2.68
N ASP A 77 -12.45 25.59 -3.68
CA ASP A 77 -12.50 25.07 -5.05
C ASP A 77 -11.10 24.97 -5.68
N GLU A 78 -10.17 25.81 -5.29
CA GLU A 78 -8.79 25.77 -5.78
C GLU A 78 -8.11 24.45 -5.39
N LEU A 79 -8.26 24.01 -4.13
CA LEU A 79 -7.71 22.72 -3.68
C LEU A 79 -8.34 21.55 -4.42
N ILE A 80 -9.67 21.55 -4.57
CA ILE A 80 -10.37 20.50 -5.31
C ILE A 80 -9.90 20.44 -6.77
N ASN A 81 -9.79 21.60 -7.41
CA ASN A 81 -9.29 21.70 -8.79
C ASN A 81 -7.82 21.24 -8.92
N PHE A 82 -6.96 21.64 -7.99
CA PHE A 82 -5.57 21.20 -7.97
C PHE A 82 -5.48 19.67 -7.89
N VAL A 83 -6.19 19.05 -6.95
CA VAL A 83 -6.14 17.60 -6.77
C VAL A 83 -6.72 16.86 -7.97
N ASN A 84 -7.90 17.27 -8.46
CA ASN A 84 -8.60 16.54 -9.52
C ASN A 84 -8.01 16.76 -10.92
N ASN A 85 -7.49 17.96 -11.20
CA ASN A 85 -7.10 18.36 -12.55
C ASN A 85 -5.58 18.47 -12.74
N LYS A 86 -4.79 18.45 -11.64
CA LYS A 86 -3.32 18.49 -11.73
C LYS A 86 -2.67 17.30 -11.03
N LEU A 87 -2.90 17.14 -9.71
CA LEU A 87 -2.21 16.12 -8.91
C LEU A 87 -2.50 14.71 -9.43
N PHE A 88 -3.75 14.28 -9.45
CA PHE A 88 -4.13 12.92 -9.87
C PHE A 88 -3.80 12.62 -11.33
N PRO A 89 -4.15 13.46 -12.32
CA PRO A 89 -3.79 13.20 -13.71
C PRO A 89 -2.28 13.07 -13.92
N THR A 90 -1.48 13.96 -13.32
CA THR A 90 -0.03 13.91 -13.49
C THR A 90 0.58 12.65 -12.86
N LEU A 91 0.09 12.22 -11.67
CA LEU A 91 0.60 11.00 -11.03
C LEU A 91 0.16 9.73 -11.75
N LYS A 92 -1.04 9.70 -12.36
CA LYS A 92 -1.51 8.60 -13.22
C LYS A 92 -0.66 8.44 -14.48
N GLU A 93 -0.22 9.55 -15.05
CA GLU A 93 0.55 9.60 -16.30
C GLU A 93 2.05 9.79 -16.05
N LEU A 94 2.51 9.52 -14.82
CA LEU A 94 3.89 9.70 -14.43
C LEU A 94 4.83 8.96 -15.40
N GLN A 95 5.73 9.70 -16.00
CA GLN A 95 6.74 9.13 -16.90
C GLN A 95 7.80 8.43 -16.07
N VAL A 96 7.89 7.12 -16.21
CA VAL A 96 8.78 6.27 -15.40
C VAL A 96 9.89 5.70 -16.27
N GLY A 97 11.12 5.76 -15.80
CA GLY A 97 12.26 5.07 -16.41
C GLY A 97 12.15 3.55 -16.21
N VAL A 98 12.97 2.80 -16.97
CA VAL A 98 12.97 1.32 -16.94
C VAL A 98 13.27 0.78 -15.54
N ASP A 99 14.12 1.48 -14.78
CA ASP A 99 14.56 1.07 -13.44
C ASP A 99 13.85 1.84 -12.31
N ASP A 100 12.90 2.71 -12.63
CA ASP A 100 12.17 3.51 -11.65
C ASP A 100 10.97 2.74 -11.07
N LYS A 101 11.27 1.80 -10.18
CA LYS A 101 10.25 0.98 -9.51
C LYS A 101 9.30 1.81 -8.65
N LEU A 102 9.78 2.86 -7.98
CA LEU A 102 8.95 3.72 -7.14
C LEU A 102 7.98 4.54 -7.99
N GLY A 103 8.42 5.09 -9.10
CA GLY A 103 7.54 5.78 -10.05
C GLY A 103 6.44 4.87 -10.60
N VAL A 104 6.76 3.60 -10.89
CA VAL A 104 5.76 2.60 -11.31
C VAL A 104 4.72 2.36 -10.22
N ILE A 105 5.16 2.20 -8.96
CA ILE A 105 4.25 2.01 -7.81
C ILE A 105 3.32 3.22 -7.66
N ILE A 106 3.85 4.43 -7.70
CA ILE A 106 3.07 5.68 -7.60
C ILE A 106 2.02 5.74 -8.71
N ARG A 107 2.43 5.52 -9.95
CA ARG A 107 1.50 5.51 -11.09
C ARG A 107 0.38 4.49 -10.89
N ASN A 108 0.70 3.26 -10.49
CA ASN A 108 -0.30 2.20 -10.29
C ASN A 108 -1.26 2.53 -9.15
N ILE A 109 -0.80 3.15 -8.06
CA ILE A 109 -1.66 3.62 -6.98
C ILE A 109 -2.66 4.63 -7.52
N PHE A 110 -2.20 5.66 -8.23
CA PHE A 110 -3.07 6.74 -8.69
C PHE A 110 -3.93 6.36 -9.88
N ASP A 111 -3.55 5.36 -10.69
CA ASP A 111 -4.41 4.82 -11.75
C ASP A 111 -5.69 4.20 -11.17
N GLY A 112 -5.60 3.52 -10.04
CA GLY A 112 -6.72 2.88 -9.37
C GLY A 112 -7.43 3.70 -8.28
N THR A 113 -6.99 4.93 -8.00
CA THR A 113 -7.46 5.74 -6.86
C THR A 113 -8.23 6.97 -7.32
N ASN A 114 -9.20 7.40 -6.52
CA ASN A 114 -10.00 8.60 -6.79
C ASN A 114 -10.01 9.55 -5.58
N ASN A 115 -10.17 10.85 -5.88
CA ASN A 115 -10.53 11.83 -4.87
C ASN A 115 -12.06 11.93 -4.76
N TYR A 116 -12.60 11.62 -3.60
CA TYR A 116 -14.04 11.66 -3.34
C TYR A 116 -14.49 12.97 -2.69
N MET A 117 -13.58 13.72 -2.05
CA MET A 117 -13.95 14.95 -1.36
C MET A 117 -14.48 16.03 -2.33
N LYS A 118 -15.53 16.71 -1.89
CA LYS A 118 -16.22 17.77 -2.64
C LYS A 118 -16.04 19.15 -2.00
N SER A 119 -15.71 19.21 -0.71
CA SER A 119 -15.49 20.46 0.00
C SER A 119 -13.99 20.68 0.25
N GLY A 120 -13.40 21.64 -0.44
CA GLY A 120 -11.97 21.97 -0.23
C GLY A 120 -11.68 22.52 1.17
N THR A 121 -12.68 23.08 1.86
CA THR A 121 -12.53 23.51 3.27
C THR A 121 -12.38 22.32 4.19
N THR A 122 -13.26 21.30 4.08
CA THR A 122 -13.12 20.07 4.88
C THR A 122 -11.87 19.28 4.48
N PHE A 123 -11.51 19.35 3.21
CA PHE A 123 -10.28 18.72 2.74
C PHE A 123 -9.03 19.36 3.36
N ARG A 124 -8.92 20.69 3.38
CA ARG A 124 -7.82 21.42 4.05
C ARG A 124 -7.76 21.05 5.54
N GLN A 125 -8.91 21.00 6.22
CA GLN A 125 -8.96 20.57 7.62
C GLN A 125 -8.41 19.16 7.83
N ALA A 126 -8.71 18.23 6.92
CA ALA A 126 -8.18 16.86 6.99
C ALA A 126 -6.67 16.82 6.74
N ILE A 127 -6.17 17.60 5.78
CA ILE A 127 -4.73 17.75 5.49
C ILE A 127 -4.01 18.29 6.72
N ASN A 128 -4.49 19.39 7.32
CA ASN A 128 -3.88 19.99 8.50
C ASN A 128 -3.83 19.01 9.68
N LYS A 129 -4.88 18.20 9.85
CA LYS A 129 -4.87 17.13 10.85
C LYS A 129 -3.85 16.03 10.53
N LEU A 130 -3.67 15.66 9.27
CA LEU A 130 -2.68 14.68 8.89
C LEU A 130 -1.25 15.19 9.09
N ASN A 131 -1.03 16.50 8.93
CA ASN A 131 0.26 17.15 9.17
C ASN A 131 0.71 17.11 10.65
N GLU A 132 -0.20 16.83 11.59
CA GLU A 132 0.15 16.63 13.00
C GLU A 132 0.93 15.32 13.24
N ILE A 133 1.00 14.40 12.26
CA ILE A 133 1.72 13.12 12.36
C ILE A 133 3.11 13.27 11.75
N ASP A 134 4.15 12.97 12.52
CA ASP A 134 5.54 12.87 12.06
C ASP A 134 5.90 11.41 11.78
N PHE A 135 5.88 11.00 10.50
CA PHE A 135 6.23 9.63 10.11
C PHE A 135 7.73 9.30 10.21
N ASN A 136 8.60 10.28 10.41
CA ASN A 136 10.03 10.07 10.63
C ASN A 136 10.37 9.81 12.10
N SER A 137 9.46 10.13 13.01
CA SER A 137 9.60 9.77 14.42
C SER A 137 9.39 8.26 14.62
N SER A 138 10.43 7.52 15.03
CA SER A 138 10.34 6.08 15.27
C SER A 138 9.21 5.68 16.24
N LYS A 139 8.95 6.54 17.23
CA LYS A 139 7.87 6.34 18.20
C LYS A 139 6.49 6.51 17.59
N GLU A 140 6.30 7.52 16.75
CA GLU A 140 5.03 7.78 16.06
C GLU A 140 4.77 6.72 14.99
N HIS A 141 5.81 6.25 14.33
CA HIS A 141 5.77 5.17 13.37
C HIS A 141 5.16 3.87 13.95
N HIS A 142 5.63 3.42 15.12
CA HIS A 142 5.05 2.25 15.78
C HIS A 142 3.59 2.43 16.19
N ILE A 143 3.23 3.64 16.67
CA ILE A 143 1.85 3.95 17.05
C ILE A 143 0.98 4.00 15.79
N PHE A 144 1.49 4.57 14.70
CA PHE A 144 0.78 4.63 13.41
C PHE A 144 0.51 3.22 12.88
N ASN A 145 1.50 2.32 12.90
CA ASN A 145 1.32 0.94 12.45
C ASN A 145 0.16 0.24 13.19
N ALA A 146 0.08 0.39 14.52
CA ALA A 146 -1.02 -0.19 15.29
C ALA A 146 -2.39 0.38 14.89
N ILE A 147 -2.47 1.70 14.64
CA ILE A 147 -3.71 2.36 14.22
C ILE A 147 -4.06 2.00 12.78
N TYR A 148 -3.06 1.87 11.93
CA TYR A 148 -3.26 1.44 10.55
C TYR A 148 -3.83 0.02 10.49
N GLU A 149 -3.33 -0.89 11.31
CA GLU A 149 -3.91 -2.21 11.51
C GLU A 149 -5.39 -2.15 11.94
N ASP A 150 -5.75 -1.26 12.88
CA ASP A 150 -7.15 -1.05 13.28
C ASP A 150 -8.04 -0.56 12.13
N ILE A 151 -7.48 0.30 11.25
CA ILE A 151 -8.17 0.78 10.03
C ILE A 151 -8.44 -0.40 9.10
N LEU A 152 -7.43 -1.24 8.89
CA LEU A 152 -7.53 -2.42 8.02
C LEU A 152 -8.52 -3.44 8.57
N GLN A 153 -8.49 -3.72 9.87
CA GLN A 153 -9.46 -4.60 10.54
C GLN A 153 -10.90 -4.09 10.41
N GLY A 154 -11.09 -2.77 10.48
CA GLY A 154 -12.39 -2.14 10.30
C GLY A 154 -12.99 -2.34 8.90
N LEU A 155 -12.15 -2.58 7.87
CA LEU A 155 -12.60 -2.98 6.52
C LEU A 155 -13.06 -4.43 6.49
N ALA A 156 -12.35 -5.31 7.16
CA ALA A 156 -12.59 -6.74 7.14
C ALA A 156 -13.90 -7.18 7.79
N THR A 157 -14.41 -6.41 8.76
CA THR A 157 -15.64 -6.74 9.49
C THR A 157 -16.92 -6.47 8.70
N LYS A 158 -16.85 -5.85 7.51
CA LYS A 158 -18.01 -5.54 6.69
C LYS A 158 -18.26 -6.61 5.63
N LYS A 159 -19.40 -7.28 5.74
CA LYS A 159 -19.84 -8.39 4.88
C LYS A 159 -19.94 -8.08 3.37
N ASP A 160 -19.88 -6.81 2.97
CA ASP A 160 -20.17 -6.39 1.59
C ASP A 160 -18.94 -6.32 0.66
N THR A 161 -17.72 -6.48 1.18
CA THR A 161 -16.52 -6.33 0.34
C THR A 161 -15.95 -7.65 -0.17
N GLY A 162 -16.39 -8.80 0.35
CA GLY A 162 -15.84 -10.12 -0.04
C GLY A 162 -14.34 -10.29 0.23
N GLU A 163 -13.74 -9.34 0.93
CA GLU A 163 -12.33 -9.34 1.28
C GLU A 163 -12.17 -9.84 2.71
N PHE A 164 -11.49 -10.96 2.87
CA PHE A 164 -11.22 -11.53 4.18
C PHE A 164 -9.85 -11.04 4.66
N TYR A 165 -9.85 -10.14 5.64
CA TYR A 165 -8.65 -9.81 6.39
C TYR A 165 -8.28 -10.98 7.30
N THR A 166 -7.08 -11.51 7.14
CA THR A 166 -6.59 -12.57 8.02
C THR A 166 -6.16 -11.94 9.36
N PRO A 167 -6.74 -12.36 10.49
CA PRO A 167 -6.38 -11.80 11.78
C PRO A 167 -4.88 -11.90 12.06
N ARG A 168 -4.28 -10.85 12.62
CA ARG A 168 -2.84 -10.76 12.88
C ARG A 168 -2.30 -11.96 13.66
N ALA A 169 -3.05 -12.46 14.64
CA ALA A 169 -2.64 -13.64 15.40
C ALA A 169 -2.50 -14.90 14.52
N VAL A 170 -3.30 -15.03 13.46
CA VAL A 170 -3.24 -16.16 12.53
C VAL A 170 -2.06 -16.00 11.58
N THR A 171 -1.88 -14.82 11.00
CA THR A 171 -0.73 -14.55 10.10
C THR A 171 0.59 -14.70 10.85
N GLN A 172 0.67 -14.20 12.07
CA GLN A 172 1.85 -14.35 12.92
C GLN A 172 2.14 -15.82 13.24
N PHE A 173 1.10 -16.57 13.65
CA PHE A 173 1.25 -18.00 13.96
C PHE A 173 1.78 -18.79 12.75
N ILE A 174 1.21 -18.55 11.56
CA ILE A 174 1.63 -19.23 10.34
C ILE A 174 3.08 -18.90 10.01
N VAL A 175 3.47 -17.62 10.05
CA VAL A 175 4.84 -17.18 9.78
C VAL A 175 5.82 -17.74 10.81
N ASP A 176 5.46 -17.78 12.09
CA ASP A 176 6.30 -18.35 13.14
C ASP A 176 6.51 -19.87 12.93
N MET A 177 5.48 -20.59 12.45
CA MET A 177 5.60 -22.02 12.15
C MET A 177 6.43 -22.29 10.90
N VAL A 178 6.33 -21.46 9.87
CA VAL A 178 7.16 -21.52 8.66
C VAL A 178 8.60 -21.16 8.97
N ASN A 179 8.82 -20.24 9.92
CA ASN A 179 10.13 -19.78 10.39
C ASN A 179 11.08 -19.37 9.25
N PRO A 180 10.71 -18.37 8.44
CA PRO A 180 11.51 -17.96 7.29
C PRO A 180 12.92 -17.55 7.69
N GLN A 181 13.88 -17.87 6.83
CA GLN A 181 15.30 -17.53 7.02
C GLN A 181 15.70 -16.39 6.10
N LEU A 182 16.61 -15.52 6.59
CA LEU A 182 17.13 -14.42 5.78
C LEU A 182 17.82 -14.98 4.53
N GLY A 183 17.41 -14.49 3.36
CA GLY A 183 17.86 -14.97 2.06
C GLY A 183 16.82 -15.81 1.33
N GLU A 184 15.86 -16.38 2.03
CA GLU A 184 14.70 -17.02 1.38
C GLU A 184 13.77 -15.97 0.78
N LYS A 185 13.27 -16.25 -0.42
CA LYS A 185 12.31 -15.39 -1.12
C LYS A 185 10.88 -15.78 -0.73
N ILE A 186 10.16 -14.83 -0.14
CA ILE A 186 8.81 -15.03 0.40
C ILE A 186 7.81 -14.31 -0.51
N CYS A 187 6.76 -15.03 -0.89
CA CYS A 187 5.70 -14.52 -1.75
C CYS A 187 4.32 -14.65 -1.12
N ASP A 188 3.51 -13.61 -1.28
CA ASP A 188 2.07 -13.68 -1.09
C ASP A 188 1.38 -13.30 -2.41
N PRO A 189 0.82 -14.27 -3.17
CA PRO A 189 0.21 -14.01 -4.47
C PRO A 189 -1.19 -13.37 -4.39
N ALA A 190 -1.74 -13.20 -3.20
CA ALA A 190 -3.03 -12.53 -2.94
C ALA A 190 -2.91 -11.71 -1.65
N CYS A 191 -1.95 -10.78 -1.64
CA CYS A 191 -1.42 -10.23 -0.39
C CYS A 191 -2.39 -9.30 0.36
N GLY A 192 -3.47 -8.88 -0.25
CA GLY A 192 -4.41 -7.95 0.38
C GLY A 192 -3.70 -6.71 0.88
N THR A 193 -3.73 -6.49 2.17
CA THR A 193 -3.02 -5.38 2.84
C THR A 193 -1.61 -5.76 3.33
N ALA A 194 -1.03 -6.83 2.81
CA ALA A 194 0.30 -7.37 3.11
C ALA A 194 0.49 -7.90 4.55
N GLY A 195 -0.57 -8.38 5.20
CA GLY A 195 -0.51 -8.86 6.59
C GLY A 195 0.51 -9.99 6.82
N PHE A 196 0.57 -10.99 5.94
CA PHE A 196 1.57 -12.07 5.99
C PHE A 196 2.98 -11.53 5.75
N LEU A 197 3.15 -10.67 4.76
CA LEU A 197 4.46 -10.13 4.41
C LEU A 197 5.03 -9.27 5.54
N VAL A 198 4.19 -8.50 6.23
CA VAL A 198 4.60 -7.74 7.42
C VAL A 198 5.04 -8.66 8.55
N CYS A 199 4.31 -9.74 8.83
CA CYS A 199 4.74 -10.74 9.82
C CYS A 199 6.10 -11.36 9.46
N ALA A 200 6.31 -11.68 8.16
CA ALA A 200 7.58 -12.19 7.68
C ALA A 200 8.72 -11.17 7.87
N ILE A 201 8.48 -9.89 7.55
CA ILE A 201 9.45 -8.80 7.76
C ILE A 201 9.85 -8.70 9.23
N GLU A 202 8.88 -8.70 10.16
CA GLU A 202 9.14 -8.61 11.59
C GLU A 202 9.92 -9.84 12.13
N ASN A 203 9.66 -11.02 11.59
CA ASN A 203 10.41 -12.22 11.91
C ASN A 203 11.86 -12.12 11.41
N LEU A 204 12.04 -11.81 10.11
CA LEU A 204 13.36 -11.72 9.47
C LEU A 204 14.20 -10.55 10.00
N ARG A 205 13.57 -9.45 10.45
CA ARG A 205 14.28 -8.29 11.00
C ARG A 205 15.16 -8.66 12.21
N LYS A 206 14.78 -9.68 12.97
CA LYS A 206 15.57 -10.20 14.09
C LYS A 206 16.89 -10.85 13.65
N GLN A 207 16.97 -11.22 12.37
CA GLN A 207 18.14 -11.87 11.75
C GLN A 207 19.08 -10.87 11.07
N VAL A 208 18.63 -9.64 10.80
CA VAL A 208 19.39 -8.58 10.12
C VAL A 208 20.49 -8.03 11.05
N LYS A 209 21.75 -8.08 10.59
CA LYS A 209 22.93 -7.65 11.34
C LYS A 209 23.69 -6.49 10.67
N ASN A 210 23.50 -6.30 9.38
CA ASN A 210 24.24 -5.33 8.59
C ASN A 210 23.41 -4.81 7.39
N VAL A 211 23.97 -3.87 6.62
CA VAL A 211 23.32 -3.26 5.46
C VAL A 211 23.01 -4.27 4.36
N THR A 212 23.89 -5.26 4.14
CA THR A 212 23.68 -6.32 3.13
C THR A 212 22.46 -7.18 3.51
N ASP A 213 22.36 -7.55 4.78
CA ASP A 213 21.22 -8.31 5.30
C ASP A 213 19.92 -7.53 5.12
N ARG A 214 19.94 -6.22 5.41
CA ARG A 214 18.79 -5.33 5.20
C ARG A 214 18.36 -5.29 3.74
N LYS A 215 19.31 -5.17 2.83
CA LYS A 215 19.04 -5.21 1.38
C LYS A 215 18.43 -6.54 0.97
N THR A 216 19.01 -7.67 1.43
CA THR A 216 18.49 -9.02 1.16
C THR A 216 17.03 -9.16 1.63
N LEU A 217 16.71 -8.69 2.84
CA LEU A 217 15.34 -8.70 3.35
C LEU A 217 14.39 -7.93 2.41
N GLN A 218 14.78 -6.72 2.00
CA GLN A 218 13.93 -5.88 1.17
C GLN A 218 13.67 -6.44 -0.23
N GLU A 219 14.67 -7.12 -0.83
CA GLU A 219 14.57 -7.68 -2.16
C GLU A 219 13.80 -9.01 -2.20
N ASN A 220 13.67 -9.71 -1.07
CA ASN A 220 13.11 -11.04 -0.99
C ASN A 220 11.65 -11.09 -0.48
N ILE A 221 11.04 -9.95 -0.21
CA ILE A 221 9.61 -9.86 0.15
C ILE A 221 8.83 -9.40 -1.07
N VAL A 222 8.03 -10.29 -1.63
CA VAL A 222 7.28 -10.04 -2.87
C VAL A 222 5.80 -10.38 -2.69
N GLY A 223 4.94 -9.69 -3.42
CA GLY A 223 3.51 -9.96 -3.39
C GLY A 223 2.79 -9.53 -4.65
N THR A 224 1.55 -9.98 -4.77
CA THR A 224 0.66 -9.58 -5.85
C THR A 224 -0.70 -9.22 -5.26
N GLU A 225 -1.30 -8.14 -5.72
CA GLU A 225 -2.65 -7.74 -5.34
C GLU A 225 -3.38 -7.17 -6.55
N LEU A 226 -4.57 -7.72 -6.81
CA LEU A 226 -5.39 -7.34 -7.96
C LEU A 226 -6.11 -6.02 -7.74
N LYS A 227 -6.69 -5.84 -6.54
CA LYS A 227 -7.58 -4.71 -6.28
C LYS A 227 -6.79 -3.45 -5.91
N PRO A 228 -7.14 -2.28 -6.52
CA PRO A 228 -6.38 -1.04 -6.31
C PRO A 228 -6.30 -0.59 -4.84
N LEU A 229 -7.41 -0.63 -4.09
CA LEU A 229 -7.41 -0.18 -2.70
C LEU A 229 -6.54 -1.07 -1.80
N PRO A 230 -6.68 -2.39 -1.74
CA PRO A 230 -5.75 -3.24 -0.98
C PRO A 230 -4.30 -3.11 -1.46
N PHE A 231 -4.04 -2.97 -2.77
CA PHE A 231 -2.69 -2.71 -3.30
C PHE A 231 -2.09 -1.44 -2.71
N MET A 232 -2.78 -0.30 -2.76
CA MET A 232 -2.32 0.94 -2.15
C MET A 232 -2.05 0.76 -0.65
N LEU A 233 -2.97 0.10 0.06
CA LEU A 233 -2.85 -0.15 1.49
C LEU A 233 -1.67 -1.07 1.82
N SER A 234 -1.38 -2.07 0.98
CA SER A 234 -0.21 -2.95 1.13
C SER A 234 1.10 -2.18 0.97
N VAL A 235 1.17 -1.31 -0.03
CA VAL A 235 2.34 -0.45 -0.26
C VAL A 235 2.60 0.45 0.94
N VAL A 236 1.57 1.13 1.46
CA VAL A 236 1.68 1.96 2.67
C VAL A 236 2.16 1.12 3.85
N ASN A 237 1.57 -0.07 4.06
CA ASN A 237 1.92 -0.97 5.15
C ASN A 237 3.40 -1.41 5.08
N LEU A 238 3.90 -1.74 3.89
CA LEU A 238 5.30 -2.12 3.72
C LEU A 238 6.26 -0.95 3.93
N ILE A 239 5.93 0.25 3.44
CA ILE A 239 6.75 1.46 3.67
C ILE A 239 6.80 1.80 5.16
N THR A 240 5.69 1.67 5.89
CA THR A 240 5.64 1.85 7.35
C THR A 240 6.41 0.77 8.10
N HIS A 241 6.74 -0.34 7.48
CA HIS A 241 7.64 -1.37 7.99
C HIS A 241 9.05 -1.28 7.38
N ASP A 242 9.49 -0.07 7.00
CA ASP A 242 10.83 0.26 6.50
C ASP A 242 11.25 -0.50 5.22
N ILE A 243 10.29 -0.95 4.41
CA ILE A 243 10.57 -1.41 3.05
C ILE A 243 10.63 -0.20 2.12
N GLU A 244 11.81 0.12 1.63
CA GLU A 244 12.05 1.34 0.84
C GLU A 244 11.41 1.27 -0.55
N ILE A 245 11.38 0.08 -1.14
CA ILE A 245 10.78 -0.19 -2.45
C ILE A 245 9.93 -1.46 -2.33
N PRO A 246 8.64 -1.35 -1.98
CA PRO A 246 7.74 -2.50 -1.93
C PRO A 246 7.72 -3.28 -3.24
N GLN A 247 7.96 -4.60 -3.19
CA GLN A 247 7.94 -5.47 -4.36
C GLN A 247 6.54 -6.08 -4.51
N ILE A 248 5.51 -5.23 -4.63
CA ILE A 248 4.12 -5.64 -4.85
C ILE A 248 3.71 -5.29 -6.27
N GLU A 249 3.19 -6.27 -6.99
CA GLU A 249 2.65 -6.09 -8.33
C GLU A 249 1.12 -5.90 -8.24
N ASN A 250 0.60 -4.85 -8.88
CA ASN A 250 -0.84 -4.64 -9.02
C ASN A 250 -1.35 -5.36 -10.27
N THR A 251 -1.61 -6.63 -10.13
CA THR A 251 -2.06 -7.50 -11.24
C THR A 251 -2.79 -8.72 -10.71
N ASP A 252 -3.44 -9.46 -11.62
CA ASP A 252 -3.97 -10.79 -11.28
C ASP A 252 -2.84 -11.81 -11.29
N ALA A 253 -2.63 -12.49 -10.14
CA ALA A 253 -1.60 -13.53 -10.00
C ALA A 253 -1.79 -14.69 -10.98
N LEU A 254 -3.01 -14.92 -11.48
CA LEU A 254 -3.35 -15.98 -12.43
C LEU A 254 -3.15 -15.56 -13.90
N SER A 255 -2.90 -14.28 -14.16
CA SER A 255 -2.72 -13.76 -15.53
C SER A 255 -1.45 -14.23 -16.20
N ARG A 256 -0.48 -14.72 -15.44
CA ARG A 256 0.83 -15.11 -15.94
C ARG A 256 0.83 -16.55 -16.45
N GLU A 257 1.20 -16.75 -17.72
CA GLU A 257 1.35 -18.09 -18.29
C GLU A 257 2.40 -18.89 -17.53
N LEU A 258 2.06 -20.14 -17.16
CA LEU A 258 2.95 -21.04 -16.43
C LEU A 258 4.28 -21.29 -17.17
N THR A 259 4.21 -21.34 -18.51
CA THR A 259 5.38 -21.51 -19.40
C THR A 259 6.33 -20.31 -19.39
N SER A 260 5.87 -19.14 -19.01
CA SER A 260 6.68 -17.92 -18.89
C SER A 260 7.47 -17.85 -17.57
N ILE A 261 7.12 -18.67 -16.57
CA ILE A 261 7.76 -18.70 -15.26
C ILE A 261 9.10 -19.42 -15.37
N LYS A 262 10.18 -18.71 -15.08
CA LYS A 262 11.55 -19.20 -15.14
C LYS A 262 12.08 -19.53 -13.75
N GLN A 263 13.23 -20.19 -13.68
CA GLN A 263 13.90 -20.52 -12.41
C GLN A 263 14.11 -19.29 -11.50
N LYS A 264 14.44 -18.14 -12.07
CA LYS A 264 14.64 -16.88 -11.32
C LYS A 264 13.36 -16.32 -10.68
N ASP A 265 12.20 -16.73 -11.18
CA ASP A 265 10.89 -16.27 -10.71
C ASP A 265 10.36 -17.14 -9.56
N ARG A 266 11.02 -18.26 -9.28
CA ARG A 266 10.65 -19.14 -8.18
C ARG A 266 10.91 -18.48 -6.84
N VAL A 267 10.10 -18.88 -5.87
CA VAL A 267 10.18 -18.43 -4.48
C VAL A 267 10.38 -19.62 -3.56
N ASP A 268 10.94 -19.41 -2.39
CA ASP A 268 11.21 -20.45 -1.41
C ASP A 268 10.01 -20.73 -0.52
N ILE A 269 9.25 -19.66 -0.20
CA ILE A 269 8.10 -19.71 0.70
C ILE A 269 6.91 -18.97 0.06
N ILE A 270 5.74 -19.60 0.10
CA ILE A 270 4.47 -18.96 -0.22
C ILE A 270 3.62 -18.94 1.05
N VAL A 271 3.15 -17.76 1.43
CA VAL A 271 2.19 -17.54 2.52
C VAL A 271 1.00 -16.77 1.97
N ALA A 272 -0.19 -17.32 2.05
CA ALA A 272 -1.36 -16.70 1.45
C ALA A 272 -2.65 -17.08 2.15
N ASN A 273 -3.64 -16.20 2.06
CA ASN A 273 -5.06 -16.49 2.27
C ASN A 273 -5.79 -16.11 0.97
N PRO A 274 -5.81 -16.98 -0.05
CA PRO A 274 -6.41 -16.65 -1.34
C PRO A 274 -7.94 -16.51 -1.22
N PRO A 275 -8.59 -15.79 -2.14
CA PRO A 275 -10.04 -15.66 -2.15
C PRO A 275 -10.72 -17.03 -2.29
N PHE A 276 -11.83 -17.26 -1.56
CA PHE A 276 -12.58 -18.53 -1.51
C PHE A 276 -13.48 -18.77 -2.73
N GLY A 277 -13.12 -18.26 -3.85
CA GLY A 277 -13.81 -18.35 -5.12
C GLY A 277 -13.84 -17.00 -5.82
N GLY A 278 -13.85 -17.01 -7.10
CA GLY A 278 -13.90 -15.83 -7.95
C GLY A 278 -14.10 -16.23 -9.40
N VAL A 279 -14.66 -15.33 -10.20
CA VAL A 279 -14.70 -15.50 -11.65
C VAL A 279 -13.33 -15.13 -12.18
N VAL A 280 -12.66 -16.07 -12.83
CA VAL A 280 -11.42 -15.84 -13.56
C VAL A 280 -11.76 -15.16 -14.89
N GLY A 281 -10.94 -14.20 -15.30
CA GLY A 281 -11.11 -13.58 -16.62
C GLY A 281 -11.07 -14.62 -17.76
N ASP A 282 -11.88 -14.40 -18.79
CA ASP A 282 -11.98 -15.30 -19.94
C ASP A 282 -10.59 -15.61 -20.54
N GLY A 283 -10.31 -16.91 -20.69
CA GLY A 283 -9.04 -17.39 -21.24
C GLY A 283 -7.89 -17.56 -20.23
N MET A 284 -7.99 -17.06 -19.01
CA MET A 284 -6.95 -17.25 -17.97
C MET A 284 -6.79 -18.72 -17.56
N GLU A 285 -7.82 -19.53 -17.66
CA GLU A 285 -7.75 -20.98 -17.41
C GLU A 285 -6.72 -21.66 -18.34
N THR A 286 -6.41 -21.05 -19.50
CA THR A 286 -5.40 -21.60 -20.42
C THR A 286 -3.98 -21.47 -19.91
N ASN A 287 -3.73 -20.60 -18.93
CA ASN A 287 -2.44 -20.45 -18.28
C ASN A 287 -2.04 -21.69 -17.44
N PHE A 288 -3.00 -22.57 -17.15
CA PHE A 288 -2.81 -23.74 -16.28
C PHE A 288 -2.92 -25.06 -17.05
N PRO A 289 -2.28 -26.15 -16.56
CA PRO A 289 -2.48 -27.48 -17.09
C PRO A 289 -3.95 -27.94 -17.04
N LEU A 290 -4.36 -28.76 -17.99
CA LEU A 290 -5.78 -29.18 -18.16
C LEU A 290 -6.40 -29.78 -16.89
N ASN A 291 -5.61 -30.48 -16.08
CA ASN A 291 -6.05 -31.15 -14.85
C ASN A 291 -6.33 -30.16 -13.69
N TYR A 292 -5.93 -28.89 -13.84
CA TYR A 292 -6.18 -27.83 -12.85
C TYR A 292 -7.21 -26.81 -13.34
N ARG A 293 -7.79 -27.00 -14.55
CA ARG A 293 -8.80 -26.09 -15.10
C ARG A 293 -10.17 -26.45 -14.59
N THR A 294 -10.91 -25.47 -14.12
CA THR A 294 -12.35 -25.56 -13.85
C THR A 294 -13.10 -24.67 -14.83
N LYS A 295 -14.39 -24.94 -15.06
CA LYS A 295 -15.18 -24.21 -16.05
C LYS A 295 -15.68 -22.84 -15.58
N GLU A 296 -15.70 -22.58 -14.29
CA GLU A 296 -16.43 -21.43 -13.72
C GLU A 296 -15.71 -20.72 -12.56
N SER A 297 -14.64 -21.29 -12.03
CA SER A 297 -13.87 -20.68 -10.95
C SER A 297 -12.42 -21.14 -10.99
N ALA A 298 -11.50 -20.31 -10.58
CA ALA A 298 -10.15 -20.74 -10.25
C ALA A 298 -10.18 -21.36 -8.85
N ASP A 299 -10.39 -22.65 -8.77
CA ASP A 299 -9.99 -23.38 -7.58
C ASP A 299 -8.47 -23.51 -7.63
N LEU A 300 -7.80 -22.70 -6.82
CA LEU A 300 -6.33 -22.64 -6.70
C LEU A 300 -5.75 -23.75 -5.82
N PHE A 301 -6.33 -24.96 -5.90
CA PHE A 301 -5.89 -26.10 -5.09
C PHE A 301 -5.26 -27.20 -5.90
#